data_52a511b81550b5dee0acda98b943a710
#
_entry.id   52a511b81550b5dee0acda98b943a710
#
_cell.length_a   1.000
_cell.length_b   1.000
_cell.length_c   1.000
_cell.angle_alpha   90.00
_cell.angle_beta   90.00
_cell.angle_gamma   90.00
#
_symmetry.space_group_name_H-M   'P 1'
#
loop_
_entity.id
_entity.type
_entity.pdbx_description
1 polymer ?
#
loop_
_entity_poly.entity_id
_entity_poly.type
_entity_poly.pdbx_seq_one_letter_code
_entity_poly.pdbx_strand_id
1 'polypeptide(L)' 'MDQYRLKKYISENPDAKLRDLVTKLLYDDIVELRITPGSKLNVNQIAASLGISRTPVAEAIGKLAEVGFVISRPGQSGNF' A
#
# COMPACT_ATOMS: atom_id res chain seq x y z
N MET A 1 -7.45 6.22 0.16
CA MET A 1 -6.00 6.52 0.12
C MET A 1 -5.79 7.91 -0.38
N ASP A 2 -4.78 8.59 0.14
CA ASP A 2 -4.54 10.00 -0.13
C ASP A 2 -3.48 10.17 -1.22
N GLN A 3 -3.89 10.64 -2.40
CA GLN A 3 -2.98 10.91 -3.50
C GLN A 3 -1.95 12.00 -3.16
N TYR A 4 -2.30 12.96 -2.33
CA TYR A 4 -1.39 14.03 -1.94
C TYR A 4 -0.21 13.49 -1.14
N ARG A 5 -0.46 12.53 -0.26
CA ARG A 5 0.62 11.91 0.52
C ARG A 5 1.56 11.14 -0.38
N LEU A 6 1.03 10.42 -1.36
CA LEU A 6 1.85 9.69 -2.31
C LEU A 6 2.69 10.66 -3.15
N LYS A 7 2.09 11.73 -3.66
CA LYS A 7 2.81 12.76 -4.40
C LYS A 7 3.92 13.40 -3.58
N LYS A 8 3.64 13.67 -2.30
CA LYS A 8 4.63 14.19 -1.37
C LYS A 8 5.81 13.22 -1.21
N TYR A 9 5.52 11.94 -1.02
CA TYR A 9 6.56 10.93 -0.88
C TYR A 9 7.40 10.82 -2.15
N ILE A 10 6.79 10.88 -3.32
CA ILE A 10 7.50 10.87 -4.60
C ILE A 10 8.43 12.08 -4.70
N SER A 11 7.94 13.24 -4.34
CA SER A 11 8.73 14.49 -4.38
C SER A 11 9.93 14.44 -3.42
N GLU A 12 9.75 13.87 -2.23
CA GLU A 12 10.80 13.77 -1.23
C GLU A 12 11.82 12.66 -1.53
N ASN A 13 11.44 11.70 -2.37
CA ASN A 13 12.26 10.52 -2.68
C ASN A 13 12.27 10.25 -4.18
N PRO A 14 12.86 11.14 -5.00
CA PRO A 14 12.74 11.05 -6.46
C PRO A 14 13.36 9.79 -7.06
N ASP A 15 14.33 9.19 -6.36
CA ASP A 15 15.02 7.99 -6.83
C ASP A 15 14.37 6.69 -6.31
N ALA A 16 13.39 6.77 -5.44
CA ALA A 16 12.74 5.60 -4.88
C ALA A 16 11.76 4.98 -5.88
N LYS A 17 11.63 3.66 -5.81
CA LYS A 17 10.64 2.94 -6.61
C LYS A 17 9.25 3.21 -6.08
N LEU A 18 8.27 3.30 -6.98
CA LEU A 18 6.90 3.58 -6.59
C LEU A 18 6.36 2.54 -5.60
N ARG A 19 6.68 1.25 -5.80
CA ARG A 19 6.26 0.19 -4.88
C ARG A 19 6.75 0.43 -3.44
N ASP A 20 7.96 0.97 -3.29
CA ASP A 20 8.53 1.24 -1.96
C ASP A 20 7.80 2.40 -1.29
N LEU A 21 7.42 3.42 -2.06
CA LEU A 21 6.66 4.55 -1.55
C LEU A 21 5.24 4.14 -1.16
N VAL A 22 4.61 3.28 -1.97
CA VAL A 22 3.29 2.72 -1.64
C VAL A 22 3.38 1.86 -0.38
N THR A 23 4.43 1.06 -0.24
CA THR A 23 4.67 0.25 0.96
C THR A 23 4.76 1.15 2.20
N LYS A 24 5.50 2.24 2.12
CA LYS A 24 5.64 3.19 3.22
C LYS A 24 4.29 3.83 3.57
N LEU A 25 3.53 4.24 2.55
CA LEU A 25 2.22 4.84 2.74
C LEU A 25 1.26 3.90 3.45
N LEU A 26 1.19 2.65 3.00
CA LEU A 26 0.35 1.62 3.62
C LEU A 26 0.81 1.31 5.04
N TYR A 27 2.12 1.18 5.24
CA TYR A 27 2.69 0.94 6.57
C TYR A 27 2.29 2.04 7.54
N ASP A 28 2.46 3.30 7.14
CA ASP A 28 2.11 4.43 7.99
C ASP A 28 0.62 4.43 8.33
N ASP A 29 -0.24 4.11 7.36
CA ASP A 29 -1.69 4.05 7.59
C ASP A 29 -2.07 2.90 8.53
N ILE A 30 -1.37 1.77 8.47
CA ILE A 30 -1.59 0.65 9.38
C ILE A 30 -1.16 1.02 10.80
N VAL A 31 0.03 1.59 10.95
CA VAL A 31 0.59 1.96 12.26
C VAL A 31 -0.26 3.03 12.93
N GLU A 32 -0.75 3.99 12.16
CA GLU A 32 -1.57 5.09 12.69
C GLU A 32 -3.06 4.77 12.72
N LEU A 33 -3.43 3.53 12.44
CA LEU A 33 -4.81 3.02 12.46
C LEU A 33 -5.76 3.76 11.50
N ARG A 34 -5.25 4.35 10.44
CA ARG A 34 -6.09 4.86 9.35
C ARG A 34 -6.70 3.73 8.55
N ILE A 35 -5.99 2.58 8.51
CA ILE A 35 -6.54 1.32 8.01
C ILE A 35 -6.94 0.52 9.25
N THR A 36 -8.23 0.20 9.35
CA THR A 36 -8.78 -0.51 10.50
C THR A 36 -8.25 -1.94 10.57
N PRO A 37 -7.80 -2.43 11.73
CA PRO A 37 -7.41 -3.82 11.88
C PRO A 37 -8.52 -4.77 11.42
N GLY A 38 -8.14 -5.81 10.68
CA GLY A 38 -9.08 -6.75 10.09
C GLY A 38 -9.66 -6.33 8.76
N SER A 39 -9.39 -5.10 8.29
CA SER A 39 -9.85 -4.61 7.00
C SER A 39 -9.21 -5.40 5.86
N LYS A 40 -9.99 -5.61 4.80
CA LYS A 40 -9.48 -6.22 3.58
C LYS A 40 -8.81 -5.16 2.72
N LEU A 41 -7.56 -5.41 2.34
CA LEU A 41 -6.83 -4.53 1.42
C LEU A 41 -7.13 -4.96 -0.01
N ASN A 42 -7.78 -4.08 -0.77
CA ASN A 42 -8.15 -4.35 -2.16
C ASN A 42 -7.20 -3.59 -3.10
N VAL A 43 -6.42 -4.35 -3.88
CA VAL A 43 -5.44 -3.78 -4.81
C VAL A 43 -6.09 -2.81 -5.80
N ASN A 44 -7.24 -3.18 -6.36
CA ASN A 44 -7.92 -2.34 -7.35
C ASN A 44 -8.38 -1.02 -6.75
N GLN A 45 -8.96 -1.05 -5.56
CA GLN A 45 -9.43 0.16 -4.89
C GLN A 45 -8.28 1.07 -4.49
N ILE A 46 -7.22 0.50 -3.96
CA ILE A 46 -6.04 1.27 -3.54
C ILE A 46 -5.39 1.92 -4.76
N ALA A 47 -5.18 1.17 -5.83
CA ALA A 47 -4.59 1.69 -7.07
C ALA A 47 -5.45 2.82 -7.65
N ALA A 48 -6.76 2.65 -7.70
CA ALA A 48 -7.67 3.67 -8.17
C ALA A 48 -7.62 4.92 -7.30
N SER A 49 -7.59 4.75 -5.98
CA SER A 49 -7.51 5.87 -5.03
C SER A 49 -6.22 6.66 -5.17
N LEU A 50 -5.11 5.97 -5.44
CA LEU A 50 -3.81 6.61 -5.61
C LEU A 50 -3.54 7.10 -7.03
N GLY A 51 -4.38 6.72 -7.99
CA GLY A 51 -4.21 7.10 -9.39
C GLY A 51 -3.01 6.43 -10.06
N ILE A 52 -2.70 5.18 -9.67
CA ILE A 52 -1.56 4.42 -10.17
C ILE A 52 -2.00 3.05 -10.67
N SER A 53 -1.09 2.32 -11.31
CA SER A 53 -1.37 0.96 -11.74
C SER A 53 -1.44 0.00 -10.54
N ARG A 54 -1.97 -1.20 -10.77
CA ARG A 54 -2.11 -2.22 -9.72
C ARG A 54 -0.79 -2.86 -9.32
N THR A 55 0.16 -2.95 -10.23
CA THR A 55 1.42 -3.65 -9.99
C THR A 55 2.17 -3.16 -8.76
N PRO A 56 2.48 -1.86 -8.61
CA PRO A 56 3.20 -1.41 -7.42
C PRO A 56 2.40 -1.60 -6.12
N VAL A 57 1.07 -1.55 -6.20
CA VAL A 57 0.22 -1.80 -5.03
C VAL A 57 0.30 -3.26 -4.61
N ALA A 58 0.19 -4.19 -5.57
CA ALA A 58 0.30 -5.62 -5.29
C ALA A 58 1.67 -5.96 -4.70
N GLU A 59 2.72 -5.39 -5.23
CA GLU A 59 4.08 -5.59 -4.71
C GLU A 59 4.23 -5.04 -3.29
N ALA A 60 3.64 -3.88 -3.01
CA ALA A 60 3.66 -3.28 -1.68
C ALA A 60 2.93 -4.16 -0.66
N ILE A 61 1.76 -4.67 -1.00
CA ILE A 61 0.99 -5.57 -0.14
C ILE A 61 1.77 -6.86 0.11
N GLY A 62 2.40 -7.41 -0.94
CA GLY A 62 3.24 -8.60 -0.81
C GLY A 62 4.39 -8.37 0.17
N LYS A 63 5.03 -7.21 0.11
CA LYS A 63 6.12 -6.87 1.03
C LYS A 63 5.64 -6.74 2.46
N LEU A 64 4.49 -6.12 2.68
CA LEU A 64 3.90 -6.01 4.02
C LEU A 64 3.50 -7.40 4.57
N ALA A 65 3.07 -8.31 3.70
CA ALA A 65 2.79 -9.68 4.09
C ALA A 65 4.05 -10.41 4.54
N GLU A 66 5.18 -10.19 3.87
CA GLU A 66 6.45 -10.79 4.26
C GLU A 66 6.88 -10.38 5.67
N VAL A 67 6.60 -9.17 6.07
CA VAL A 67 6.96 -8.67 7.41
C VAL A 67 5.82 -8.83 8.43
N GLY A 68 4.73 -9.48 8.04
CA GLY A 68 3.66 -9.85 8.97
C GLY A 68 2.61 -8.78 9.24
N PHE A 69 2.59 -7.68 8.50
CA PHE A 69 1.58 -6.63 8.69
C PHE A 69 0.26 -6.95 8.02
N VAL A 70 0.26 -7.80 7.00
CA VAL A 70 -0.97 -8.22 6.32
C VAL A 70 -0.90 -9.71 6.05
N ILE A 71 -2.07 -10.34 5.88
CA ILE A 71 -2.19 -11.72 5.46
C ILE A 71 -2.56 -11.73 3.99
N SER A 72 -1.70 -12.34 3.15
CA SER A 72 -1.96 -12.47 1.72
C SER A 72 -2.35 -13.89 1.39
N ARG A 73 -3.38 -14.07 0.55
CA ARG A 73 -3.85 -15.38 0.13
C ARG A 73 -3.82 -15.46 -1.39
N PRO A 74 -3.51 -16.63 -1.98
CA PRO A 74 -3.53 -16.79 -3.43
C PRO A 74 -4.88 -16.39 -4.02
N GLY A 75 -4.86 -15.57 -5.07
CA GLY A 75 -6.05 -15.13 -5.77
C GLY A 75 -6.91 -14.11 -5.04
N GLN A 76 -6.48 -13.60 -3.89
CA GLN A 76 -7.23 -12.62 -3.10
C GLN A 76 -6.34 -11.44 -2.72
N SER A 77 -6.99 -10.31 -2.40
CA SER A 77 -6.31 -9.15 -1.85
C SER A 77 -5.77 -9.47 -0.45
N GLY A 78 -4.75 -8.75 -0.03
CA GLY A 78 -4.23 -8.87 1.31
C GLY A 78 -5.24 -8.41 2.36
N ASN A 79 -5.11 -8.94 3.56
CA ASN A 79 -5.89 -8.52 4.73
C ASN A 79 -4.96 -7.96 5.79
N PHE A 80 -5.47 -6.95 6.45
CA PHE A 80 -4.76 -6.36 7.58
C PHE A 80 -5.11 -7.07 8.89
#